data_4a7b7d05ce8b38bf0e1851b8d245270f
#
_entry.id   4a7b7d05ce8b38bf0e1851b8d245270f
#
_cell.length_a   1.000
_cell.length_b   1.000
_cell.length_c   1.000
_cell.angle_alpha   90.00
_cell.angle_beta   90.00
_cell.angle_gamma   90.00
#
_symmetry.space_group_name_H-M   'P 1'
#
loop_
_entity.id
_entity.type
_entity.pdbx_description
1 polymer ?
#
loop_
_entity_poly.entity_id
_entity_poly.type
_entity_poly.pdbx_seq_one_letter_code
_entity_poly.pdbx_strand_id
1 'polypeptide(L)'
;VATPEAPVYYLVSTAGFPNFGDELILRGWLRYLAAVVPHAEVWVDTHSPGPTALLVGDAHPRVRFTDTLWRLCWEAPSEDPWEVAAWVQHALRNPGMAPRWHQGIVLLGRVDVVHVIGGGYVNAIWPRHIGLLAAAAAAAEHAGGRAAMTGQGLSPASAGSAPLLVALAERFEVVEVRDAPSARLLDVPLGVDDAFLTLGHGVITPEQAWPDQPPPEVMLCLQSDLNELGTSNVAGAVLTMLRRWRVPPERVCVVEGIPRVDREVFALIEHELPGARFYPFADVWNRGLPLSAAQTWISTRFHLHMAAAAAGASGVAIAISRDYYRTKHQSLLDLGSGWTLVDDCADTAALPARPRAGGFDRHTVERLRKDKLQLAKAIYAPISRR
;
A
#
# COMPACT_ATOMS: atom_id res chain seq x y z
N VAL A 1 3.62 -38.05 -21.09
CA VAL A 1 3.97 -36.64 -21.10
C VAL A 1 3.91 -36.19 -19.65
N ALA A 2 5.05 -35.81 -19.07
CA ALA A 2 5.08 -35.25 -17.72
C ALA A 2 4.20 -34.00 -17.70
N THR A 3 3.28 -33.90 -16.75
CA THR A 3 2.51 -32.68 -16.51
C THR A 3 3.53 -31.59 -16.20
N PRO A 4 3.50 -30.41 -16.88
CA PRO A 4 4.41 -29.35 -16.55
C PRO A 4 4.25 -29.00 -15.06
N GLU A 5 5.37 -28.84 -14.37
CA GLU A 5 5.38 -28.47 -12.97
C GLU A 5 4.70 -27.11 -12.78
N ALA A 6 3.86 -26.99 -11.76
CA ALA A 6 3.14 -25.75 -11.50
C ALA A 6 4.15 -24.61 -11.19
N PRO A 7 3.99 -23.42 -11.78
CA PRO A 7 4.90 -22.31 -11.49
C PRO A 7 4.83 -21.90 -10.03
N VAL A 8 5.97 -21.45 -9.49
CA VAL A 8 6.13 -20.99 -8.11
C VAL A 8 6.34 -19.48 -8.13
N TYR A 9 5.38 -18.74 -7.60
CA TYR A 9 5.43 -17.28 -7.48
C TYR A 9 5.62 -16.86 -6.04
N TYR A 10 6.51 -15.93 -5.80
CA TYR A 10 6.87 -15.44 -4.49
C TYR A 10 6.65 -13.93 -4.40
N LEU A 11 5.63 -13.53 -3.64
CA LEU A 11 5.25 -12.14 -3.46
C LEU A 11 5.81 -11.62 -2.13
N VAL A 12 6.50 -10.50 -2.18
CA VAL A 12 6.98 -9.78 -0.98
C VAL A 12 6.02 -8.63 -0.71
N SER A 13 5.43 -8.60 0.50
CA SER A 13 4.38 -7.67 0.89
C SER A 13 4.59 -7.15 2.30
N THR A 14 4.12 -5.92 2.56
CA THR A 14 4.03 -5.34 3.91
C THR A 14 2.70 -5.63 4.62
N ALA A 15 1.78 -6.38 4.01
CA ALA A 15 0.50 -6.76 4.60
C ALA A 15 0.67 -7.60 5.89
N GLY A 16 -0.38 -7.61 6.74
CA GLY A 16 -0.41 -8.42 7.97
C GLY A 16 -0.29 -7.64 9.28
N PHE A 17 -0.04 -6.33 9.20
CA PHE A 17 -0.39 -5.39 10.24
C PHE A 17 -1.60 -4.62 9.69
N PRO A 18 -2.83 -5.00 10.06
CA PRO A 18 -4.01 -4.65 9.29
C PRO A 18 -3.99 -3.19 8.84
N ASN A 19 -3.77 -2.99 7.54
CA ASN A 19 -3.70 -1.68 6.89
C ASN A 19 -4.49 -1.79 5.59
N PHE A 20 -5.59 -1.08 5.47
CA PHE A 20 -6.49 -1.17 4.33
C PHE A 20 -5.76 -1.18 2.98
N GLY A 21 -4.76 -0.31 2.80
CA GLY A 21 -4.05 -0.19 1.53
C GLY A 21 -3.17 -1.40 1.22
N ASP A 22 -2.37 -1.84 2.18
CA ASP A 22 -1.43 -2.94 1.99
C ASP A 22 -2.17 -4.27 1.78
N GLU A 23 -3.26 -4.48 2.54
CA GLU A 23 -4.14 -5.64 2.38
C GLU A 23 -4.88 -5.62 1.03
N LEU A 24 -5.35 -4.44 0.58
CA LEU A 24 -6.00 -4.25 -0.71
C LEU A 24 -5.07 -4.62 -1.87
N ILE A 25 -3.82 -4.14 -1.83
CA ILE A 25 -2.79 -4.44 -2.82
C ILE A 25 -2.54 -5.95 -2.89
N LEU A 26 -2.25 -6.59 -1.75
CA LEU A 26 -1.98 -8.01 -1.70
C LEU A 26 -3.17 -8.84 -2.18
N ARG A 27 -4.39 -8.55 -1.69
CA ARG A 27 -5.63 -9.22 -2.15
C ARG A 27 -5.81 -9.07 -3.65
N GLY A 28 -5.45 -7.91 -4.19
CA GLY A 28 -5.50 -7.63 -5.62
C GLY A 28 -4.62 -8.54 -6.45
N TRP A 29 -3.36 -8.64 -6.09
CA TRP A 29 -2.41 -9.52 -6.78
C TRP A 29 -2.80 -10.99 -6.65
N LEU A 30 -3.22 -11.45 -5.48
CA LEU A 30 -3.66 -12.83 -5.26
C LEU A 30 -4.88 -13.17 -6.13
N ARG A 31 -5.88 -12.30 -6.20
CA ARG A 31 -7.06 -12.49 -7.06
C ARG A 31 -6.73 -12.47 -8.55
N TYR A 32 -5.82 -11.59 -8.95
CA TYR A 32 -5.32 -11.60 -10.32
C TYR A 32 -4.69 -12.95 -10.66
N LEU A 33 -3.78 -13.46 -9.82
CA LEU A 33 -3.14 -14.75 -10.02
C LEU A 33 -4.14 -15.91 -9.98
N ALA A 34 -5.12 -15.88 -9.08
CA ALA A 34 -6.19 -16.88 -9.05
C ALA A 34 -7.02 -16.93 -10.35
N ALA A 35 -7.21 -15.78 -11.00
CA ALA A 35 -7.94 -15.69 -12.25
C ALA A 35 -7.11 -16.18 -13.48
N VAL A 36 -5.81 -15.91 -13.49
CA VAL A 36 -4.98 -16.19 -14.69
C VAL A 36 -4.14 -17.46 -14.57
N VAL A 37 -3.70 -17.84 -13.35
CA VAL A 37 -2.85 -19.02 -13.11
C VAL A 37 -3.28 -19.72 -11.80
N PRO A 38 -4.52 -20.23 -11.68
CA PRO A 38 -5.05 -20.79 -10.42
C PRO A 38 -4.30 -22.03 -9.91
N HIS A 39 -3.53 -22.68 -10.79
CA HIS A 39 -2.71 -23.85 -10.45
C HIS A 39 -1.31 -23.48 -9.94
N ALA A 40 -0.89 -22.21 -10.01
CA ALA A 40 0.39 -21.77 -9.48
C ALA A 40 0.49 -22.00 -7.97
N GLU A 41 1.67 -22.35 -7.47
CA GLU A 41 2.02 -22.28 -6.06
C GLU A 41 2.40 -20.83 -5.74
N VAL A 42 1.64 -20.15 -4.89
CA VAL A 42 1.89 -18.73 -4.55
C VAL A 42 2.32 -18.62 -3.09
N TRP A 43 3.51 -18.08 -2.88
CA TRP A 43 4.03 -17.76 -1.55
C TRP A 43 3.97 -16.26 -1.31
N VAL A 44 3.48 -15.88 -0.15
CA VAL A 44 3.48 -14.49 0.31
C VAL A 44 4.43 -14.36 1.48
N ASP A 45 5.48 -13.58 1.30
CA ASP A 45 6.43 -13.23 2.34
C ASP A 45 6.02 -11.90 2.98
N THR A 46 5.67 -11.95 4.24
CA THR A 46 5.18 -10.81 5.02
C THR A 46 5.68 -10.90 6.46
N HIS A 47 5.86 -9.76 7.12
CA HIS A 47 6.30 -9.74 8.52
C HIS A 47 5.33 -10.41 9.52
N SER A 48 4.06 -10.64 9.12
CA SER A 48 3.01 -11.23 9.97
C SER A 48 2.17 -12.26 9.21
N PRO A 49 2.73 -13.43 8.86
CA PRO A 49 2.06 -14.41 7.98
C PRO A 49 0.75 -14.96 8.54
N GLY A 50 0.62 -15.14 9.85
CA GLY A 50 -0.62 -15.62 10.48
C GLY A 50 -1.80 -14.65 10.31
N PRO A 51 -1.70 -13.39 10.75
CA PRO A 51 -2.71 -12.37 10.50
C PRO A 51 -3.02 -12.17 9.01
N THR A 52 -2.00 -12.16 8.15
CA THR A 52 -2.19 -12.02 6.70
C THR A 52 -3.02 -13.17 6.14
N ALA A 53 -2.75 -14.41 6.57
CA ALA A 53 -3.51 -15.58 6.11
C ALA A 53 -5.00 -15.49 6.48
N LEU A 54 -5.34 -14.91 7.64
CA LEU A 54 -6.72 -14.70 8.06
C LEU A 54 -7.45 -13.64 7.23
N LEU A 55 -6.71 -12.64 6.72
CA LEU A 55 -7.29 -11.53 5.95
C LEU A 55 -7.44 -11.85 4.45
N VAL A 56 -6.50 -12.59 3.85
CA VAL A 56 -6.43 -12.78 2.40
C VAL A 56 -6.21 -14.22 1.95
N GLY A 57 -6.23 -15.19 2.86
CA GLY A 57 -5.95 -16.60 2.55
C GLY A 57 -6.95 -17.26 1.60
N ASP A 58 -8.12 -16.67 1.41
CA ASP A 58 -9.16 -17.09 0.46
C ASP A 58 -8.96 -16.53 -0.95
N ALA A 59 -8.04 -15.59 -1.14
CA ALA A 59 -7.89 -14.86 -2.40
C ALA A 59 -7.22 -15.66 -3.52
N HIS A 60 -6.50 -16.75 -3.20
CA HIS A 60 -5.92 -17.67 -4.17
C HIS A 60 -5.96 -19.11 -3.64
N PRO A 61 -6.34 -20.12 -4.47
CA PRO A 61 -6.58 -21.50 -4.00
C PRO A 61 -5.32 -22.21 -3.48
N ARG A 62 -4.13 -21.75 -3.85
CA ARG A 62 -2.85 -22.37 -3.49
C ARG A 62 -1.88 -21.37 -2.86
N VAL A 63 -2.39 -20.36 -2.16
CA VAL A 63 -1.56 -19.41 -1.42
C VAL A 63 -1.01 -20.02 -0.14
N ARG A 64 0.23 -19.68 0.16
CA ARG A 64 0.93 -20.00 1.42
C ARG A 64 1.63 -18.75 1.92
N PHE A 65 1.93 -18.71 3.21
CA PHE A 65 2.50 -17.54 3.86
C PHE A 65 3.81 -17.90 4.57
N THR A 66 4.76 -16.97 4.53
CA THR A 66 6.07 -17.06 5.18
C THR A 66 6.54 -15.67 5.60
N ASP A 67 7.62 -15.59 6.37
CA ASP A 67 8.29 -14.34 6.76
C ASP A 67 9.81 -14.39 6.51
N THR A 68 10.24 -15.25 5.61
CA THR A 68 11.66 -15.57 5.39
C THR A 68 12.50 -14.34 5.09
N LEU A 69 12.13 -13.56 4.05
CA LEU A 69 12.91 -12.37 3.65
C LEU A 69 12.80 -11.25 4.67
N TRP A 70 11.62 -11.05 5.26
CA TRP A 70 11.44 -10.08 6.33
C TRP A 70 12.35 -10.40 7.52
N ARG A 71 12.43 -11.66 7.95
CA ARG A 71 13.29 -12.07 9.06
C ARG A 71 14.77 -11.94 8.73
N LEU A 72 15.18 -12.27 7.52
CA LEU A 72 16.56 -12.06 7.10
C LEU A 72 16.94 -10.58 7.21
N CYS A 73 16.09 -9.65 6.81
CA CYS A 73 16.33 -8.22 6.98
C CYS A 73 16.50 -7.81 8.45
N TRP A 74 15.69 -8.38 9.36
CA TRP A 74 15.75 -8.07 10.78
C TRP A 74 16.90 -8.76 11.51
N GLU A 75 17.38 -9.92 11.04
CA GLU A 75 18.55 -10.63 11.59
C GLU A 75 19.88 -10.04 11.12
N ALA A 76 19.88 -9.15 10.14
CA ALA A 76 21.10 -8.43 9.75
C ALA A 76 21.72 -7.69 10.95
N PRO A 77 23.04 -7.77 11.14
CA PRO A 77 23.71 -7.24 12.35
C PRO A 77 23.77 -5.70 12.39
N SER A 78 23.28 -5.04 11.35
CA SER A 78 23.33 -3.59 11.17
C SER A 78 21.99 -3.05 10.70
N GLU A 79 21.83 -1.72 10.75
CA GLU A 79 20.74 -0.97 10.10
C GLU A 79 21.24 -0.19 8.86
N ASP A 80 22.56 -0.20 8.61
CA ASP A 80 23.12 0.39 7.41
C ASP A 80 22.60 -0.35 6.16
N PRO A 81 22.00 0.35 5.19
CA PRO A 81 21.41 -0.26 4.01
C PRO A 81 22.34 -1.15 3.20
N TRP A 82 23.63 -0.79 3.09
CA TRP A 82 24.63 -1.55 2.34
C TRP A 82 24.98 -2.84 3.07
N GLU A 83 25.17 -2.77 4.38
CA GLU A 83 25.48 -3.94 5.21
C GLU A 83 24.30 -4.90 5.27
N VAL A 84 23.06 -4.39 5.40
CA VAL A 84 21.85 -5.22 5.34
C VAL A 84 21.72 -5.93 4.01
N ALA A 85 21.88 -5.22 2.89
CA ALA A 85 21.81 -5.81 1.56
C ALA A 85 22.86 -6.89 1.34
N ALA A 86 24.11 -6.62 1.75
CA ALA A 86 25.21 -7.57 1.65
C ALA A 86 24.97 -8.82 2.52
N TRP A 87 24.52 -8.62 3.76
CA TRP A 87 24.26 -9.72 4.70
C TRP A 87 23.14 -10.63 4.21
N VAL A 88 22.02 -10.06 3.76
CA VAL A 88 20.88 -10.83 3.25
C VAL A 88 21.27 -11.65 2.02
N GLN A 89 21.98 -11.05 1.07
CA GLN A 89 22.50 -11.78 -0.11
C GLN A 89 23.46 -12.91 0.27
N HIS A 90 24.29 -12.68 1.29
CA HIS A 90 25.21 -13.68 1.78
C HIS A 90 24.48 -14.85 2.46
N ALA A 91 23.45 -14.57 3.29
CA ALA A 91 22.63 -15.57 3.95
C ALA A 91 21.85 -16.45 2.94
N LEU A 92 21.37 -15.87 1.85
CA LEU A 92 20.71 -16.64 0.78
C LEU A 92 21.66 -17.63 0.09
N ARG A 93 22.93 -17.26 -0.10
CA ARG A 93 23.96 -18.15 -0.68
C ARG A 93 24.49 -19.18 0.33
N ASN A 94 24.39 -18.88 1.61
CA ASN A 94 24.93 -19.67 2.70
C ASN A 94 23.86 -19.89 3.80
N PRO A 95 22.86 -20.75 3.57
CA PRO A 95 21.70 -20.90 4.46
C PRO A 95 22.07 -21.28 5.90
N GLY A 96 23.26 -21.82 6.13
CA GLY A 96 23.79 -22.11 7.45
C GLY A 96 23.98 -20.88 8.35
N MET A 97 24.06 -19.67 7.76
CA MET A 97 24.10 -18.43 8.53
C MET A 97 22.75 -18.04 9.14
N ALA A 98 21.66 -18.51 8.56
CA ALA A 98 20.30 -18.24 9.01
C ALA A 98 19.51 -19.56 9.15
N PRO A 99 19.91 -20.48 10.05
CA PRO A 99 19.41 -21.84 10.11
C PRO A 99 17.91 -21.92 10.40
N ARG A 100 17.32 -20.93 11.07
CA ARG A 100 15.88 -20.85 11.31
C ARG A 100 15.06 -20.70 10.02
N TRP A 101 15.67 -20.08 9.00
CA TRP A 101 15.03 -19.74 7.73
C TRP A 101 15.47 -20.64 6.59
N HIS A 102 16.23 -21.71 6.91
CA HIS A 102 16.80 -22.62 5.92
C HIS A 102 15.77 -23.11 4.91
N GLN A 103 14.59 -23.57 5.36
CA GLN A 103 13.57 -24.10 4.47
C GLN A 103 12.97 -23.01 3.55
N GLY A 104 12.80 -21.78 4.06
CA GLY A 104 12.37 -20.66 3.25
C GLY A 104 13.41 -20.24 2.21
N ILE A 105 14.70 -20.31 2.58
CA ILE A 105 15.82 -20.05 1.65
C ILE A 105 15.87 -21.14 0.57
N VAL A 106 15.71 -22.39 0.92
CA VAL A 106 15.65 -23.51 -0.05
C VAL A 106 14.48 -23.35 -1.01
N LEU A 107 13.32 -22.92 -0.52
CA LEU A 107 12.15 -22.61 -1.34
C LEU A 107 12.48 -21.57 -2.43
N LEU A 108 13.22 -20.51 -2.06
CA LEU A 108 13.61 -19.46 -2.98
C LEU A 108 14.47 -19.94 -4.16
N GLY A 109 15.15 -21.07 -4.02
CA GLY A 109 15.94 -21.69 -5.10
C GLY A 109 15.12 -22.28 -6.25
N ARG A 110 13.77 -22.33 -6.16
CA ARG A 110 12.89 -22.89 -7.18
C ARG A 110 11.81 -21.95 -7.69
N VAL A 111 11.88 -20.67 -7.32
CA VAL A 111 10.86 -19.70 -7.72
C VAL A 111 11.00 -19.30 -9.19
N ASP A 112 9.86 -19.15 -9.87
CA ASP A 112 9.83 -18.63 -11.24
C ASP A 112 9.77 -17.10 -11.24
N VAL A 113 9.05 -16.50 -10.29
CA VAL A 113 8.95 -15.04 -10.16
C VAL A 113 9.06 -14.66 -8.68
N VAL A 114 9.95 -13.72 -8.38
CA VAL A 114 9.96 -12.99 -7.11
C VAL A 114 9.44 -11.58 -7.37
N HIS A 115 8.32 -11.24 -6.76
CA HIS A 115 7.65 -9.96 -6.99
C HIS A 115 7.53 -9.15 -5.70
N VAL A 116 8.26 -8.05 -5.61
CA VAL A 116 8.12 -7.05 -4.55
C VAL A 116 6.94 -6.16 -4.92
N ILE A 117 5.78 -6.45 -4.33
CA ILE A 117 4.53 -5.74 -4.65
C ILE A 117 4.47 -4.38 -4.00
N GLY A 118 3.61 -3.51 -4.51
CA GLY A 118 3.49 -2.10 -4.19
C GLY A 118 3.40 -1.77 -2.71
N GLY A 119 3.88 -0.60 -2.41
CA GLY A 119 3.88 -0.05 -1.07
C GLY A 119 4.88 1.10 -0.91
N GLY A 120 4.94 1.67 0.27
CA GLY A 120 5.91 2.70 0.61
C GLY A 120 6.70 2.28 1.84
N TYR A 121 7.29 1.09 1.80
CA TYR A 121 7.97 0.49 2.94
C TYR A 121 9.49 0.32 2.75
N VAL A 122 10.02 0.54 1.55
CA VAL A 122 11.47 0.55 1.26
C VAL A 122 11.94 1.99 1.19
N ASN A 123 12.30 2.57 2.34
CA ASN A 123 12.71 3.97 2.45
C ASN A 123 13.48 4.24 3.76
N ALA A 124 13.78 5.52 4.03
CA ALA A 124 14.56 5.93 5.21
C ALA A 124 13.86 5.69 6.56
N ILE A 125 12.53 5.54 6.58
CA ILE A 125 11.79 5.25 7.83
C ILE A 125 12.11 3.82 8.30
N TRP A 126 12.35 2.91 7.34
CA TRP A 126 12.67 1.50 7.59
C TRP A 126 13.91 1.08 6.82
N PRO A 127 15.11 1.51 7.22
CA PRO A 127 16.35 1.33 6.44
C PRO A 127 16.68 -0.14 6.15
N ARG A 128 16.32 -1.07 7.05
CA ARG A 128 16.52 -2.52 6.86
C ARG A 128 15.73 -3.10 5.69
N HIS A 129 14.62 -2.48 5.26
CA HIS A 129 13.76 -3.03 4.22
C HIS A 129 14.37 -3.00 2.81
N ILE A 130 15.48 -2.29 2.61
CA ILE A 130 16.25 -2.40 1.36
C ILE A 130 16.77 -3.83 1.13
N GLY A 131 16.95 -4.59 2.21
CA GLY A 131 17.28 -6.01 2.16
C GLY A 131 16.25 -6.85 1.43
N LEU A 132 14.98 -6.44 1.38
CA LEU A 132 13.94 -7.13 0.62
C LEU A 132 14.19 -7.05 -0.88
N LEU A 133 14.66 -5.90 -1.39
CA LEU A 133 15.04 -5.76 -2.79
C LEU A 133 16.30 -6.58 -3.11
N ALA A 134 17.30 -6.49 -2.23
CA ALA A 134 18.53 -7.26 -2.38
C ALA A 134 18.27 -8.78 -2.38
N ALA A 135 17.36 -9.23 -1.51
CA ALA A 135 16.94 -10.62 -1.41
C ALA A 135 16.17 -11.08 -2.65
N ALA A 136 15.18 -10.29 -3.09
CA ALA A 136 14.34 -10.62 -4.25
C ALA A 136 15.20 -10.78 -5.52
N ALA A 137 16.11 -9.84 -5.77
CA ALA A 137 17.03 -9.93 -6.90
C ALA A 137 17.93 -11.17 -6.80
N ALA A 138 18.56 -11.41 -5.65
CA ALA A 138 19.46 -12.56 -5.46
C ALA A 138 18.72 -13.90 -5.55
N ALA A 139 17.49 -14.00 -5.04
CA ALA A 139 16.68 -15.22 -5.11
C ALA A 139 16.27 -15.54 -6.55
N ALA A 140 15.82 -14.54 -7.30
CA ALA A 140 15.45 -14.71 -8.70
C ALA A 140 16.67 -15.14 -9.56
N GLU A 141 17.82 -14.50 -9.39
CA GLU A 141 19.06 -14.89 -10.08
C GLU A 141 19.47 -16.34 -9.74
N HIS A 142 19.41 -16.72 -8.45
CA HIS A 142 19.78 -18.07 -8.01
C HIS A 142 18.86 -19.15 -8.60
N ALA A 143 17.56 -18.86 -8.67
CA ALA A 143 16.57 -19.78 -9.22
C ALA A 143 16.52 -19.80 -10.76
N GLY A 144 17.18 -18.85 -11.44
CA GLY A 144 17.00 -18.61 -12.88
C GLY A 144 15.61 -18.11 -13.22
N GLY A 145 14.95 -17.46 -12.26
CA GLY A 145 13.64 -16.86 -12.37
C GLY A 145 13.69 -15.35 -12.67
N ARG A 146 12.54 -14.71 -12.57
CA ARG A 146 12.35 -13.26 -12.80
C ARG A 146 12.18 -12.50 -11.50
N ALA A 147 12.83 -11.35 -11.37
CA ALA A 147 12.55 -10.36 -10.33
C ALA A 147 11.67 -9.23 -10.88
N ALA A 148 10.62 -8.87 -10.16
CA ALA A 148 9.74 -7.75 -10.46
C ALA A 148 9.55 -6.87 -9.22
N MET A 149 9.45 -5.56 -9.43
CA MET A 149 9.11 -4.57 -8.41
C MET A 149 8.07 -3.62 -8.99
N THR A 150 6.90 -3.49 -8.34
CA THR A 150 5.81 -2.66 -8.84
C THR A 150 5.27 -1.70 -7.80
N GLY A 151 4.73 -0.57 -8.24
CA GLY A 151 4.01 0.39 -7.39
C GLY A 151 4.78 0.88 -6.17
N GLN A 152 6.12 0.85 -6.19
CA GLN A 152 6.92 1.22 -5.04
C GLN A 152 7.04 2.74 -4.86
N GLY A 153 6.96 3.18 -3.61
CA GLY A 153 7.36 4.52 -3.18
C GLY A 153 8.66 4.42 -2.37
N LEU A 154 9.78 4.85 -2.95
CA LEU A 154 11.12 4.73 -2.37
C LEU A 154 11.58 6.00 -1.65
N SER A 155 10.73 7.02 -1.63
CA SER A 155 11.05 8.33 -1.03
C SER A 155 10.48 8.45 0.39
N PRO A 156 11.23 9.06 1.34
CA PRO A 156 12.64 9.49 1.20
C PRO A 156 13.60 8.29 1.22
N ALA A 157 14.64 8.33 0.41
CA ALA A 157 15.69 7.30 0.46
C ALA A 157 16.58 7.50 1.68
N SER A 158 17.10 6.40 2.26
CA SER A 158 18.08 6.47 3.34
C SER A 158 19.33 7.19 2.88
N ALA A 159 19.98 7.93 3.78
CA ALA A 159 21.21 8.66 3.45
C ALA A 159 22.26 7.70 2.85
N GLY A 160 22.85 8.06 1.71
CA GLY A 160 23.86 7.25 1.02
C GLY A 160 23.35 5.98 0.34
N SER A 161 22.05 5.67 0.39
CA SER A 161 21.51 4.44 -0.21
C SER A 161 21.08 4.59 -1.68
N ALA A 162 21.04 5.80 -2.23
CA ALA A 162 20.60 6.02 -3.61
C ALA A 162 21.36 5.18 -4.65
N PRO A 163 22.72 5.10 -4.63
CA PRO A 163 23.45 4.25 -5.58
C PRO A 163 23.13 2.76 -5.41
N LEU A 164 22.87 2.32 -4.17
CA LEU A 164 22.48 0.93 -3.91
C LEU A 164 21.09 0.63 -4.48
N LEU A 165 20.12 1.53 -4.29
CA LEU A 165 18.78 1.38 -4.86
C LEU A 165 18.81 1.28 -6.39
N VAL A 166 19.61 2.12 -7.05
CA VAL A 166 19.82 2.05 -8.51
C VAL A 166 20.44 0.71 -8.91
N ALA A 167 21.53 0.30 -8.28
CA ALA A 167 22.19 -0.97 -8.58
C ALA A 167 21.32 -2.19 -8.32
N LEU A 168 20.44 -2.14 -7.30
CA LEU A 168 19.48 -3.20 -7.06
C LEU A 168 18.36 -3.21 -8.11
N ALA A 169 17.84 -2.03 -8.48
CA ALA A 169 16.79 -1.90 -9.48
C ALA A 169 17.19 -2.44 -10.86
N GLU A 170 18.46 -2.27 -11.27
CA GLU A 170 19.01 -2.81 -12.51
C GLU A 170 18.94 -4.35 -12.59
N ARG A 171 18.80 -5.05 -11.46
CA ARG A 171 18.68 -6.51 -11.39
C ARG A 171 17.24 -7.02 -11.51
N PHE A 172 16.27 -6.11 -11.58
CA PHE A 172 14.86 -6.44 -11.78
C PHE A 172 14.50 -6.33 -13.26
N GLU A 173 13.81 -7.33 -13.79
CA GLU A 173 13.31 -7.32 -15.18
C GLU A 173 12.16 -6.31 -15.36
N VAL A 174 11.38 -6.09 -14.28
CA VAL A 174 10.29 -5.12 -14.25
C VAL A 174 10.47 -4.22 -13.04
N VAL A 175 10.55 -2.92 -13.29
CA VAL A 175 10.61 -1.87 -12.26
C VAL A 175 9.52 -0.85 -12.52
N GLU A 176 8.65 -0.65 -11.54
CA GLU A 176 7.64 0.40 -11.57
C GLU A 176 7.57 1.11 -10.21
N VAL A 177 7.57 2.42 -10.22
CA VAL A 177 7.45 3.28 -9.05
C VAL A 177 6.26 4.22 -9.19
N ARG A 178 5.63 4.62 -8.07
CA ARG A 178 4.35 5.33 -8.07
C ARG A 178 4.44 6.84 -7.84
N ASP A 179 5.61 7.37 -7.58
CA ASP A 179 5.81 8.79 -7.32
C ASP A 179 7.02 9.36 -8.05
N ALA A 180 6.96 10.64 -8.36
CA ALA A 180 7.98 11.32 -9.15
C ALA A 180 9.36 11.37 -8.49
N PRO A 181 9.54 11.52 -7.17
CA PRO A 181 10.84 11.39 -6.53
C PRO A 181 11.48 10.01 -6.73
N SER A 182 10.70 8.92 -6.60
CA SER A 182 11.19 7.56 -6.83
C SER A 182 11.56 7.31 -8.29
N ALA A 183 10.77 7.85 -9.24
CA ALA A 183 11.06 7.77 -10.66
C ALA A 183 12.37 8.47 -11.03
N ARG A 184 12.59 9.67 -10.48
CA ARG A 184 13.89 10.39 -10.66
C ARG A 184 15.06 9.67 -10.01
N LEU A 185 14.84 9.06 -8.83
CA LEU A 185 15.88 8.33 -8.11
C LEU A 185 16.44 7.17 -8.94
N LEU A 186 15.56 6.42 -9.60
CA LEU A 186 15.92 5.22 -10.36
C LEU A 186 16.11 5.49 -11.87
N ASP A 187 15.85 6.71 -12.33
CA ASP A 187 15.83 7.07 -13.76
C ASP A 187 14.89 6.15 -14.59
N VAL A 188 13.68 5.93 -14.09
CA VAL A 188 12.66 5.09 -14.73
C VAL A 188 11.39 5.90 -15.01
N PRO A 189 10.55 5.47 -15.96
CA PRO A 189 9.24 6.07 -16.17
C PRO A 189 8.37 6.03 -14.90
N LEU A 190 7.61 7.09 -14.70
CA LEU A 190 6.63 7.14 -13.62
C LEU A 190 5.47 6.19 -13.92
N GLY A 191 5.24 5.27 -13.00
CA GLY A 191 4.11 4.35 -13.00
C GLY A 191 3.04 4.76 -11.98
N VAL A 192 2.30 3.78 -11.49
CA VAL A 192 1.19 3.99 -10.54
C VAL A 192 1.17 2.95 -9.43
N ASP A 193 0.42 3.24 -8.38
CA ASP A 193 0.24 2.34 -7.25
C ASP A 193 -0.45 1.01 -7.66
N ASP A 194 -0.09 -0.08 -7.00
CA ASP A 194 -0.64 -1.41 -7.27
C ASP A 194 -2.13 -1.53 -6.93
N ALA A 195 -2.67 -0.67 -6.06
CA ALA A 195 -4.09 -0.66 -5.75
C ALA A 195 -4.96 -0.37 -7.00
N PHE A 196 -4.42 0.28 -8.04
CA PHE A 196 -5.13 0.46 -9.31
C PHE A 196 -5.50 -0.87 -9.99
N LEU A 197 -4.83 -1.97 -9.67
CA LEU A 197 -5.20 -3.31 -10.16
C LEU A 197 -6.63 -3.71 -9.74
N THR A 198 -7.06 -3.26 -8.55
CA THR A 198 -8.31 -3.70 -7.90
C THR A 198 -9.21 -2.59 -7.40
N LEU A 199 -8.93 -1.33 -7.76
CA LEU A 199 -9.82 -0.23 -7.41
C LEU A 199 -11.26 -0.53 -7.84
N GLY A 200 -12.20 -0.32 -6.90
CA GLY A 200 -13.61 -0.67 -7.06
C GLY A 200 -14.01 -2.04 -6.50
N HIS A 201 -13.05 -2.93 -6.22
CA HIS A 201 -13.37 -4.17 -5.51
C HIS A 201 -13.49 -3.90 -4.00
N GLY A 202 -14.52 -4.48 -3.37
CA GLY A 202 -14.79 -4.25 -1.95
C GLY A 202 -15.34 -2.84 -1.65
N VAL A 203 -15.90 -2.18 -2.64
CA VAL A 203 -16.64 -0.92 -2.50
C VAL A 203 -18.13 -1.23 -2.44
N ILE A 204 -18.81 -0.59 -1.49
CA ILE A 204 -20.26 -0.63 -1.35
C ILE A 204 -20.82 0.81 -1.39
N THR A 205 -22.12 0.95 -1.62
CA THR A 205 -22.76 2.27 -1.50
C THR A 205 -22.98 2.62 -0.02
N PRO A 206 -23.06 3.91 0.33
CA PRO A 206 -23.42 4.33 1.69
C PRO A 206 -24.76 3.79 2.15
N GLU A 207 -25.74 3.65 1.26
CA GLU A 207 -27.05 3.09 1.56
C GLU A 207 -26.98 1.59 1.92
N GLN A 208 -26.04 0.85 1.32
CA GLN A 208 -25.78 -0.54 1.71
C GLN A 208 -25.14 -0.65 3.09
N ALA A 209 -24.29 0.32 3.46
CA ALA A 209 -23.70 0.36 4.79
C ALA A 209 -24.71 0.78 5.87
N TRP A 210 -25.61 1.69 5.55
CA TRP A 210 -26.60 2.30 6.47
C TRP A 210 -28.01 2.36 5.85
N PRO A 211 -28.70 1.21 5.69
CA PRO A 211 -29.99 1.16 4.97
C PRO A 211 -31.11 1.97 5.65
N ASP A 212 -31.06 2.10 6.97
CA ASP A 212 -32.10 2.75 7.75
C ASP A 212 -31.74 4.17 8.22
N GLN A 213 -30.65 4.74 7.69
CA GLN A 213 -30.16 6.04 8.11
C GLN A 213 -29.69 6.87 6.91
N PRO A 214 -29.84 8.21 6.98
CA PRO A 214 -29.27 9.07 5.96
C PRO A 214 -27.76 8.85 5.82
N PRO A 215 -27.21 8.70 4.61
CA PRO A 215 -25.77 8.47 4.41
C PRO A 215 -24.95 9.64 4.95
N PRO A 216 -23.73 9.38 5.46
CA PRO A 216 -22.81 10.43 5.84
C PRO A 216 -22.41 11.32 4.65
N GLU A 217 -22.31 12.63 4.91
CA GLU A 217 -21.88 13.60 3.91
C GLU A 217 -20.36 13.79 3.92
N VAL A 218 -19.77 13.67 5.11
CA VAL A 218 -18.33 13.82 5.30
C VAL A 218 -17.75 12.56 5.92
N MET A 219 -16.71 12.06 5.28
CA MET A 219 -15.95 10.89 5.72
C MET A 219 -14.57 11.33 6.19
N LEU A 220 -14.15 10.82 7.33
CA LEU A 220 -12.85 11.11 7.93
C LEU A 220 -12.02 9.82 8.00
N CYS A 221 -10.74 9.89 7.63
CA CYS A 221 -9.77 8.85 7.97
C CYS A 221 -8.49 9.52 8.42
N LEU A 222 -8.23 9.48 9.72
CA LEU A 222 -7.21 10.29 10.39
C LEU A 222 -6.27 9.40 11.18
N GLN A 223 -4.97 9.44 10.89
CA GLN A 223 -3.96 8.63 11.56
C GLN A 223 -3.19 9.38 12.63
N SER A 224 -2.75 8.66 13.66
CA SER A 224 -1.87 9.19 14.72
C SER A 224 -0.38 8.88 14.46
N ASP A 225 -0.08 7.78 13.76
CA ASP A 225 1.29 7.36 13.45
C ASP A 225 1.98 8.22 12.39
N LEU A 226 3.30 8.30 12.45
CA LEU A 226 4.14 9.04 11.51
C LEU A 226 3.69 10.51 11.29
N ASN A 227 3.13 11.11 12.34
CA ASN A 227 2.49 12.42 12.30
C ASN A 227 3.41 13.51 12.84
N GLU A 228 4.09 14.23 11.93
CA GLU A 228 4.97 15.37 12.24
C GLU A 228 4.19 16.64 12.59
N LEU A 229 2.92 16.76 12.16
CA LEU A 229 2.08 17.92 12.46
C LEU A 229 1.52 17.89 13.89
N GLY A 230 1.52 16.71 14.54
CA GLY A 230 0.92 16.49 15.85
C GLY A 230 -0.59 16.19 15.77
N THR A 231 -0.99 15.16 16.50
CA THR A 231 -2.35 14.61 16.48
C THR A 231 -3.41 15.65 16.86
N SER A 232 -3.11 16.49 17.89
CA SER A 232 -4.02 17.57 18.34
C SER A 232 -4.21 18.68 17.29
N ASN A 233 -3.16 19.02 16.54
CA ASN A 233 -3.26 20.02 15.48
C ASN A 233 -4.11 19.50 14.32
N VAL A 234 -3.93 18.24 13.93
CA VAL A 234 -4.77 17.58 12.90
C VAL A 234 -6.23 17.54 13.36
N ALA A 235 -6.48 17.12 14.59
CA ALA A 235 -7.82 17.08 15.19
C ALA A 235 -8.49 18.48 15.20
N GLY A 236 -7.77 19.51 15.63
CA GLY A 236 -8.25 20.90 15.65
C GLY A 236 -8.56 21.45 14.26
N ALA A 237 -7.69 21.16 13.27
CA ALA A 237 -7.90 21.55 11.87
C ALA A 237 -9.18 20.89 11.29
N VAL A 238 -9.37 19.60 11.54
CA VAL A 238 -10.57 18.85 11.11
C VAL A 238 -11.84 19.44 11.70
N LEU A 239 -11.88 19.67 13.03
CA LEU A 239 -13.02 20.31 13.69
C LEU A 239 -13.30 21.72 13.11
N THR A 240 -12.25 22.49 12.86
CA THR A 240 -12.38 23.82 12.26
C THR A 240 -12.97 23.76 10.87
N MET A 241 -12.54 22.81 10.02
CA MET A 241 -13.13 22.59 8.69
C MET A 241 -14.59 22.19 8.78
N LEU A 242 -14.94 21.20 9.63
CA LEU A 242 -16.33 20.73 9.80
C LEU A 242 -17.25 21.87 10.24
N ARG A 243 -16.85 22.70 11.20
CA ARG A 243 -17.60 23.87 11.67
C ARG A 243 -17.80 24.91 10.56
N ARG A 244 -16.75 25.24 9.80
CA ARG A 244 -16.81 26.17 8.65
C ARG A 244 -17.71 25.64 7.54
N TRP A 245 -17.67 24.34 7.30
CA TRP A 245 -18.49 23.68 6.30
C TRP A 245 -19.95 23.50 6.76
N ARG A 246 -20.23 23.79 8.03
CA ARG A 246 -21.55 23.63 8.67
C ARG A 246 -22.08 22.21 8.53
N VAL A 247 -21.21 21.21 8.72
CA VAL A 247 -21.58 19.80 8.66
C VAL A 247 -22.13 19.38 10.03
N PRO A 248 -23.38 18.90 10.11
CA PRO A 248 -23.93 18.37 11.36
C PRO A 248 -23.16 17.10 11.76
N PRO A 249 -22.85 16.89 13.05
CA PRO A 249 -22.08 15.74 13.52
C PRO A 249 -22.65 14.38 13.07
N GLU A 250 -23.96 14.22 13.07
CA GLU A 250 -24.66 13.00 12.62
C GLU A 250 -24.49 12.68 11.12
N ARG A 251 -23.97 13.65 10.34
CA ARG A 251 -23.61 13.50 8.94
C ARG A 251 -22.12 13.20 8.73
N VAL A 252 -21.36 13.00 9.81
CA VAL A 252 -19.96 12.64 9.80
C VAL A 252 -19.79 11.14 10.06
N CYS A 253 -18.88 10.50 9.35
CA CYS A 253 -18.43 9.14 9.64
C CYS A 253 -16.92 9.07 9.66
N VAL A 254 -16.37 8.46 10.68
CA VAL A 254 -14.93 8.15 10.78
C VAL A 254 -14.70 6.73 10.33
N VAL A 255 -13.80 6.54 9.38
CA VAL A 255 -13.40 5.24 8.83
C VAL A 255 -12.04 4.87 9.37
N GLU A 256 -11.92 3.67 9.90
CA GLU A 256 -10.67 3.13 10.40
C GLU A 256 -9.95 2.37 9.28
N GLY A 257 -8.83 2.91 8.80
CA GLY A 257 -7.96 2.24 7.81
C GLY A 257 -6.91 1.34 8.46
N ILE A 258 -6.43 1.71 9.68
CA ILE A 258 -5.58 0.88 10.52
C ILE A 258 -6.20 0.79 11.92
N PRO A 259 -6.51 -0.42 12.40
CA PRO A 259 -7.10 -0.61 13.74
C PRO A 259 -6.27 0.05 14.84
N ARG A 260 -6.96 0.67 15.79
CA ARG A 260 -6.43 1.43 16.93
C ARG A 260 -5.79 2.76 16.55
N VAL A 261 -4.87 2.77 15.58
CA VAL A 261 -4.09 3.95 15.17
C VAL A 261 -4.99 5.08 14.68
N ASP A 262 -5.94 4.78 13.81
CA ASP A 262 -6.85 5.80 13.26
C ASP A 262 -7.95 6.20 14.25
N ARG A 263 -8.21 5.37 15.26
CA ARG A 263 -9.14 5.69 16.35
C ARG A 263 -8.60 6.74 17.31
N GLU A 264 -7.27 6.84 17.50
CA GLU A 264 -6.67 7.76 18.44
C GLU A 264 -6.99 9.23 18.15
N VAL A 265 -6.95 9.64 16.87
CA VAL A 265 -7.32 11.00 16.49
C VAL A 265 -8.82 11.24 16.70
N PHE A 266 -9.66 10.26 16.38
CA PHE A 266 -11.10 10.38 16.61
C PHE A 266 -11.43 10.51 18.09
N ALA A 267 -10.80 9.74 18.97
CA ALA A 267 -11.00 9.82 20.41
C ALA A 267 -10.76 11.23 21.00
N LEU A 268 -9.91 12.04 20.35
CA LEU A 268 -9.70 13.43 20.76
C LEU A 268 -10.88 14.35 20.43
N ILE A 269 -11.67 14.02 19.40
CA ILE A 269 -12.72 14.89 18.84
C ILE A 269 -14.13 14.32 18.94
N GLU A 270 -14.30 13.06 19.37
CA GLU A 270 -15.62 12.42 19.40
C GLU A 270 -16.63 13.15 20.30
N HIS A 271 -16.18 13.77 21.39
CA HIS A 271 -17.02 14.56 22.29
C HIS A 271 -17.55 15.86 21.64
N GLU A 272 -16.88 16.37 20.60
CA GLU A 272 -17.29 17.53 19.80
C GLU A 272 -18.18 17.13 18.60
N LEU A 273 -18.33 15.82 18.35
CA LEU A 273 -19.07 15.25 17.22
C LEU A 273 -20.16 14.28 17.69
N PRO A 274 -21.12 14.71 18.54
CA PRO A 274 -22.15 13.85 19.06
C PRO A 274 -23.03 13.29 17.91
N GLY A 275 -23.16 11.95 17.83
CA GLY A 275 -23.89 11.28 16.76
C GLY A 275 -23.05 10.98 15.51
N ALA A 276 -21.80 11.36 15.44
CA ALA A 276 -20.89 10.91 14.37
C ALA A 276 -20.74 9.38 14.42
N ARG A 277 -20.61 8.77 13.25
CA ARG A 277 -20.49 7.32 13.12
C ARG A 277 -19.04 6.92 13.11
N PHE A 278 -18.77 5.72 13.59
CA PHE A 278 -17.49 5.06 13.45
C PHE A 278 -17.63 3.78 12.63
N TYR A 279 -16.86 3.66 11.56
CA TYR A 279 -16.85 2.51 10.66
C TYR A 279 -15.51 1.79 10.79
N PRO A 280 -15.45 0.70 11.60
CA PRO A 280 -14.20 0.04 11.96
C PRO A 280 -13.59 -0.70 10.78
N PHE A 281 -12.28 -0.96 10.83
CA PHE A 281 -11.56 -1.74 9.82
C PHE A 281 -12.22 -3.09 9.52
N ALA A 282 -12.74 -3.77 10.53
CA ALA A 282 -13.44 -5.04 10.35
C ALA A 282 -14.64 -4.91 9.40
N ASP A 283 -15.42 -3.81 9.50
CA ASP A 283 -16.53 -3.57 8.58
C ASP A 283 -16.04 -3.14 7.19
N VAL A 284 -14.99 -2.31 7.11
CA VAL A 284 -14.35 -1.97 5.83
C VAL A 284 -13.91 -3.24 5.10
N TRP A 285 -13.31 -4.20 5.82
CA TRP A 285 -12.74 -5.39 5.23
C TRP A 285 -13.78 -6.46 4.87
N ASN A 286 -14.76 -6.68 5.74
CA ASN A 286 -15.75 -7.76 5.60
C ASN A 286 -17.01 -7.36 4.82
N ARG A 287 -17.42 -6.10 4.93
CA ARG A 287 -18.63 -5.58 4.27
C ARG A 287 -18.32 -4.73 3.05
N GLY A 288 -17.19 -4.02 3.07
CA GLY A 288 -16.74 -3.11 2.03
C GLY A 288 -16.63 -1.66 2.51
N LEU A 289 -15.90 -0.85 1.76
CA LEU A 289 -15.73 0.58 2.00
C LEU A 289 -16.91 1.36 1.40
N PRO A 290 -17.68 2.12 2.20
CA PRO A 290 -18.86 2.84 1.71
C PRO A 290 -18.44 4.14 0.99
N LEU A 291 -18.45 4.12 -0.34
CA LEU A 291 -18.01 5.22 -1.18
C LEU A 291 -19.12 5.76 -2.10
N SER A 292 -19.13 7.09 -2.25
CA SER A 292 -20.03 7.79 -3.17
C SER A 292 -19.41 9.10 -3.64
N ALA A 293 -19.63 9.48 -4.88
CA ALA A 293 -19.25 10.78 -5.43
C ALA A 293 -19.92 11.98 -4.70
N ALA A 294 -21.02 11.74 -3.98
CA ALA A 294 -21.70 12.76 -3.19
C ALA A 294 -20.98 13.09 -1.86
N GLN A 295 -19.99 12.28 -1.45
CA GLN A 295 -19.27 12.48 -0.21
C GLN A 295 -18.12 13.47 -0.36
N THR A 296 -17.79 14.15 0.75
CA THR A 296 -16.54 14.90 0.90
C THR A 296 -15.66 14.16 1.91
N TRP A 297 -14.40 13.94 1.59
CA TRP A 297 -13.47 13.24 2.46
C TRP A 297 -12.43 14.18 3.06
N ILE A 298 -11.98 13.87 4.29
CA ILE A 298 -10.75 14.40 4.87
C ILE A 298 -9.89 13.19 5.23
N SER A 299 -8.74 13.04 4.60
CA SER A 299 -7.90 11.85 4.80
C SER A 299 -6.43 12.19 4.98
N THR A 300 -5.80 11.56 5.98
CA THR A 300 -4.35 11.47 6.13
C THR A 300 -3.81 10.19 5.49
N ARG A 301 -4.69 9.20 5.22
CA ARG A 301 -4.34 7.91 4.62
C ARG A 301 -4.37 7.95 3.10
N PHE A 302 -3.25 7.59 2.48
CA PHE A 302 -3.06 7.61 1.03
C PHE A 302 -4.08 6.73 0.28
N HIS A 303 -4.27 5.48 0.68
CA HIS A 303 -5.15 4.57 -0.05
C HIS A 303 -6.64 4.89 0.15
N LEU A 304 -7.03 5.52 1.28
CA LEU A 304 -8.40 6.04 1.45
C LEU A 304 -8.65 7.27 0.56
N HIS A 305 -7.64 8.18 0.42
CA HIS A 305 -7.69 9.25 -0.58
C HIS A 305 -7.86 8.65 -1.98
N MET A 306 -7.02 7.67 -2.36
CA MET A 306 -7.08 7.03 -3.68
C MET A 306 -8.44 6.38 -3.95
N ALA A 307 -8.95 5.57 -3.01
CA ALA A 307 -10.22 4.85 -3.17
C ALA A 307 -11.41 5.81 -3.27
N ALA A 308 -11.44 6.83 -2.42
CA ALA A 308 -12.52 7.84 -2.44
C ALA A 308 -12.47 8.68 -3.74
N ALA A 309 -11.28 9.10 -4.17
CA ALA A 309 -11.12 9.82 -5.43
C ALA A 309 -11.50 8.95 -6.64
N ALA A 310 -11.23 7.65 -6.62
CA ALA A 310 -11.64 6.72 -7.67
C ALA A 310 -13.17 6.52 -7.74
N ALA A 311 -13.86 6.71 -6.62
CA ALA A 311 -15.32 6.74 -6.57
C ALA A 311 -15.92 8.11 -6.94
N GLY A 312 -15.11 9.08 -7.32
CA GLY A 312 -15.55 10.42 -7.70
C GLY A 312 -15.77 11.37 -6.53
N ALA A 313 -15.38 11.00 -5.30
CA ALA A 313 -15.55 11.85 -4.13
C ALA A 313 -14.56 13.02 -4.13
N SER A 314 -15.04 14.20 -3.70
CA SER A 314 -14.19 15.36 -3.43
C SER A 314 -13.50 15.22 -2.07
N GLY A 315 -12.40 15.96 -1.83
CA GLY A 315 -11.79 15.86 -0.51
C GLY A 315 -10.60 16.77 -0.24
N VAL A 316 -10.14 16.66 0.99
CA VAL A 316 -8.93 17.28 1.52
C VAL A 316 -7.98 16.20 1.97
N ALA A 317 -6.78 16.20 1.40
CA ALA A 317 -5.69 15.33 1.84
C ALA A 317 -4.83 16.12 2.84
N ILE A 318 -4.58 15.56 4.03
CA ILE A 318 -3.69 16.17 5.01
C ILE A 318 -2.36 15.42 4.99
N ALA A 319 -1.32 16.09 4.54
CA ALA A 319 0.03 15.57 4.51
C ALA A 319 0.70 15.72 5.87
N ILE A 320 0.59 14.72 6.70
CA ILE A 320 1.07 14.73 8.10
C ILE A 320 2.59 14.62 8.25
N SER A 321 3.33 14.39 7.18
CA SER A 321 4.79 14.51 7.11
C SER A 321 5.23 15.12 5.78
N ARG A 322 6.32 15.92 5.83
CA ARG A 322 6.78 16.71 4.68
C ARG A 322 7.28 15.85 3.52
N ASP A 323 8.10 14.86 3.81
CA ASP A 323 8.78 14.09 2.76
C ASP A 323 8.02 12.83 2.37
N TYR A 324 7.34 12.18 3.31
CA TYR A 324 6.70 10.89 3.08
C TYR A 324 5.23 11.03 2.67
N TYR A 325 4.35 11.60 3.52
CA TYR A 325 2.92 11.68 3.19
C TYR A 325 2.61 12.77 2.16
N ARG A 326 3.37 13.88 2.15
CA ARG A 326 3.22 14.88 1.11
C ARG A 326 3.49 14.29 -0.27
N THR A 327 4.60 13.56 -0.44
CA THR A 327 4.93 12.89 -1.71
C THR A 327 3.84 11.93 -2.15
N LYS A 328 3.30 11.13 -1.22
CA LYS A 328 2.21 10.20 -1.51
C LYS A 328 0.94 10.90 -2.00
N HIS A 329 0.45 11.87 -1.23
CA HIS A 329 -0.77 12.59 -1.63
C HIS A 329 -0.56 13.38 -2.92
N GLN A 330 0.63 14.00 -3.10
CA GLN A 330 0.96 14.74 -4.31
C GLN A 330 0.90 13.84 -5.54
N SER A 331 1.36 12.58 -5.47
CA SER A 331 1.27 11.66 -6.61
C SER A 331 -0.17 11.40 -7.08
N LEU A 332 -1.15 11.41 -6.17
CA LEU A 332 -2.57 11.29 -6.53
C LEU A 332 -3.13 12.60 -7.11
N LEU A 333 -2.66 13.75 -6.62
CA LEU A 333 -3.03 15.05 -7.19
C LEU A 333 -2.50 15.17 -8.62
N ASP A 334 -1.26 14.76 -8.86
CA ASP A 334 -0.62 14.77 -10.18
C ASP A 334 -1.35 13.86 -11.17
N LEU A 335 -1.95 12.76 -10.67
CA LEU A 335 -2.82 11.87 -11.45
C LEU A 335 -4.22 12.45 -11.68
N GLY A 336 -4.56 13.59 -11.05
CA GLY A 336 -5.83 14.27 -11.26
C GLY A 336 -6.94 13.91 -10.25
N SER A 337 -6.60 13.57 -8.99
CA SER A 337 -7.61 13.32 -7.94
C SER A 337 -8.48 14.55 -7.64
N GLY A 338 -8.00 15.76 -8.00
CA GLY A 338 -8.74 17.01 -7.79
C GLY A 338 -8.98 17.37 -6.32
N TRP A 339 -8.27 16.72 -5.39
CA TRP A 339 -8.36 17.04 -3.97
C TRP A 339 -7.47 18.24 -3.59
N THR A 340 -7.78 18.87 -2.46
CA THR A 340 -6.94 19.91 -1.89
C THR A 340 -5.93 19.31 -0.93
N LEU A 341 -4.65 19.69 -1.07
CA LEU A 341 -3.59 19.29 -0.14
C LEU A 341 -3.43 20.32 0.97
N VAL A 342 -3.40 19.84 2.22
CA VAL A 342 -3.07 20.62 3.43
C VAL A 342 -1.83 20.01 4.05
N ASP A 343 -0.80 20.81 4.27
CA ASP A 343 0.47 20.40 4.89
C ASP A 343 0.84 21.25 6.11
N ASP A 344 -0.03 22.18 6.49
CA ASP A 344 0.02 22.93 7.73
C ASP A 344 -1.37 22.97 8.39
N CYS A 345 -1.47 22.36 9.56
CA CYS A 345 -2.70 22.34 10.36
C CYS A 345 -2.74 23.46 11.44
N ALA A 346 -1.65 24.18 11.66
CA ALA A 346 -1.56 25.26 12.66
C ALA A 346 -2.19 26.55 12.13
N ASP A 347 -2.02 26.84 10.84
CA ASP A 347 -2.69 28.00 10.23
C ASP A 347 -4.15 27.65 9.86
N THR A 348 -5.02 27.81 10.86
CA THR A 348 -6.45 27.55 10.64
C THR A 348 -7.07 28.51 9.62
N ALA A 349 -6.51 29.70 9.38
CA ALA A 349 -7.05 30.65 8.39
C ALA A 349 -6.91 30.12 6.95
N ALA A 350 -5.82 29.40 6.67
CA ALA A 350 -5.53 28.80 5.36
C ALA A 350 -6.31 27.51 5.08
N LEU A 351 -7.03 26.95 6.04
CA LEU A 351 -7.82 25.72 5.83
C LEU A 351 -8.88 25.92 4.75
N PRO A 352 -9.04 24.95 3.83
CA PRO A 352 -9.89 25.10 2.65
C PRO A 352 -11.39 25.14 2.98
N ALA A 353 -12.15 25.81 2.12
CA ALA A 353 -13.60 25.65 2.04
C ALA A 353 -13.95 24.22 1.64
N ARG A 354 -15.22 23.81 1.89
CA ARG A 354 -15.67 22.45 1.51
C ARG A 354 -15.53 22.26 -0.01
N PRO A 355 -14.73 21.28 -0.46
CA PRO A 355 -14.62 20.98 -1.88
C PRO A 355 -15.97 20.55 -2.44
N ARG A 356 -16.34 21.08 -3.61
CA ARG A 356 -17.61 20.79 -4.29
C ARG A 356 -17.46 19.84 -5.47
N ALA A 357 -16.23 19.68 -5.94
CA ALA A 357 -15.87 18.81 -7.05
C ALA A 357 -14.51 18.15 -6.75
N GLY A 358 -14.28 17.00 -7.30
CA GLY A 358 -13.07 16.20 -7.12
C GLY A 358 -13.30 14.79 -7.58
N GLY A 359 -12.32 13.94 -7.31
CA GLY A 359 -12.30 12.57 -7.77
C GLY A 359 -11.61 12.43 -9.12
N PHE A 360 -11.09 11.24 -9.37
CA PHE A 360 -10.53 10.92 -10.68
C PHE A 360 -11.61 10.90 -11.75
N ASP A 361 -11.26 11.35 -12.95
CA ASP A 361 -12.06 11.06 -14.13
C ASP A 361 -12.10 9.54 -14.37
N ARG A 362 -13.28 9.04 -14.74
CA ARG A 362 -13.53 7.61 -14.96
C ARG A 362 -12.59 7.01 -16.01
N HIS A 363 -12.33 7.73 -17.10
CA HIS A 363 -11.41 7.26 -18.16
C HIS A 363 -9.98 7.15 -17.63
N THR A 364 -9.57 8.04 -16.74
CA THR A 364 -8.26 7.96 -16.07
C THR A 364 -8.15 6.68 -15.25
N VAL A 365 -9.14 6.37 -14.41
CA VAL A 365 -9.13 5.13 -13.59
C VAL A 365 -9.10 3.89 -14.47
N GLU A 366 -9.91 3.84 -15.52
CA GLU A 366 -9.96 2.71 -16.47
C GLU A 366 -8.63 2.53 -17.21
N ARG A 367 -8.00 3.62 -17.66
CA ARG A 367 -6.69 3.60 -18.30
C ARG A 367 -5.61 3.08 -17.36
N LEU A 368 -5.49 3.64 -16.15
CA LEU A 368 -4.48 3.23 -15.17
C LEU A 368 -4.63 1.76 -14.76
N ARG A 369 -5.88 1.29 -14.62
CA ARG A 369 -6.15 -0.13 -14.37
C ARG A 369 -5.72 -1.00 -15.55
N LYS A 370 -5.97 -0.58 -16.78
CA LYS A 370 -5.55 -1.31 -17.98
C LYS A 370 -4.03 -1.40 -18.07
N ASP A 371 -3.33 -0.29 -17.80
CA ASP A 371 -1.88 -0.25 -17.83
C ASP A 371 -1.30 -1.20 -16.76
N LYS A 372 -1.87 -1.20 -15.55
CA LYS A 372 -1.48 -2.14 -14.48
C LYS A 372 -1.74 -3.60 -14.85
N LEU A 373 -2.86 -3.91 -15.52
CA LEU A 373 -3.14 -5.26 -16.02
C LEU A 373 -2.16 -5.70 -17.11
N GLN A 374 -1.70 -4.79 -17.96
CA GLN A 374 -0.67 -5.10 -18.97
C GLN A 374 0.67 -5.42 -18.30
N LEU A 375 1.06 -4.63 -17.31
CA LEU A 375 2.26 -4.88 -16.50
C LEU A 375 2.18 -6.26 -15.82
N ALA A 376 1.05 -6.56 -15.18
CA ALA A 376 0.82 -7.84 -14.53
C ALA A 376 0.97 -9.03 -15.50
N LYS A 377 0.45 -8.92 -16.72
CA LYS A 377 0.62 -9.94 -17.75
C LYS A 377 2.09 -10.13 -18.15
N ALA A 378 2.88 -9.05 -18.22
CA ALA A 378 4.30 -9.13 -18.54
C ALA A 378 5.09 -9.83 -17.43
N ILE A 379 4.80 -9.53 -16.16
CA ILE A 379 5.48 -10.14 -15.00
C ILE A 379 5.26 -11.65 -14.96
N TYR A 380 4.02 -12.12 -15.17
CA TYR A 380 3.63 -13.53 -15.03
C TYR A 380 3.52 -14.27 -16.37
N ALA A 381 4.10 -13.71 -17.43
CA ALA A 381 4.25 -14.43 -18.69
C ALA A 381 5.11 -15.69 -18.48
N PRO A 382 4.80 -16.82 -19.17
CA PRO A 382 5.58 -18.04 -19.07
C PRO A 382 7.07 -17.79 -19.28
N ILE A 383 7.91 -18.34 -18.41
CA ILE A 383 9.36 -18.28 -18.53
C ILE A 383 9.80 -19.46 -19.37
N SER A 384 10.43 -19.21 -20.51
CA SER A 384 11.09 -20.25 -21.29
C SER A 384 12.36 -20.65 -20.52
N ARG A 385 12.28 -21.68 -19.68
CA ARG A 385 13.49 -22.28 -19.11
C ARG A 385 14.31 -22.88 -20.25
N ARG A 386 15.50 -22.32 -20.46
CA ARG A 386 16.49 -22.83 -21.45
C ARG A 386 17.20 -24.06 -20.87
#